data_30cc6e4a69b3be686afcfa80f00d2362
#
_entry.id   30cc6e4a69b3be686afcfa80f00d2362
#
_cell.length_a   1.000
_cell.length_b   1.000
_cell.length_c   1.000
_cell.angle_alpha   90.00
_cell.angle_beta   90.00
_cell.angle_gamma   90.00
#
_symmetry.space_group_name_H-M   'P 1'
#
loop_
_entity.id
_entity.type
_entity.pdbx_description
1 polymer ?
#
loop_
_entity_poly.entity_id
_entity_poly.type
_entity_poly.pdbx_seq_one_letter_code
_entity_poly.pdbx_strand_id
1 'polypeptide(L)'
;MNTDLLSSDGPGRTGRRKRARKERPTPERFSQSPWGQPQYVDAPTEALDAQGVERIHNAAMQILEEIGIDFLHDDAREILKQAGCEVRDDSPTVRMDRGLVMQEVAKAPHRIVMTPRNKERELVFGEAYAAFCQVSSPPNVSDLDRGRRVGNRTDYQNLLKLTQSFNCLHFVGGYPVEPVDLHPSVRHLDCLFDMLTLTDKLVHAYSLGVERVEDAMAMVRIAAGLDEAGFAEAPRMFTNINSSSPLKHDWPMLDGAMRLAKQNQLVIVTPFTLAGAMAPITLAGAIAQQTAECLAAIVLLQL
;
A
#
# COMPACT_ATOMS: atom_id res chain seq x y z
N MET A 1 -79.35 51.58 43.27
CA MET A 1 -78.76 50.68 44.23
C MET A 1 -77.43 50.23 43.68
N ASN A 2 -76.39 50.58 44.45
CA ASN A 2 -75.00 50.28 44.23
C ASN A 2 -74.71 48.82 43.97
N THR A 3 -73.64 48.54 43.19
CA THR A 3 -72.49 47.86 43.73
C THR A 3 -71.34 47.84 42.70
N ASP A 4 -70.23 48.40 43.20
CA ASP A 4 -68.91 48.31 42.65
C ASP A 4 -68.43 46.89 42.58
N LEU A 5 -67.64 46.54 41.54
CA LEU A 5 -66.79 45.36 41.55
C LEU A 5 -65.44 45.63 40.88
N LEU A 6 -64.46 45.56 41.71
CA LEU A 6 -63.05 45.49 41.69
C LEU A 6 -62.41 44.94 40.41
N SER A 7 -61.54 45.71 39.86
CA SER A 7 -60.45 45.27 38.93
C SER A 7 -59.38 44.47 39.69
N SER A 8 -59.04 43.27 39.18
CA SER A 8 -57.84 42.50 39.62
C SER A 8 -56.85 42.51 38.51
N ASP A 9 -55.80 43.30 38.63
CA ASP A 9 -54.59 43.24 37.85
C ASP A 9 -53.83 41.91 38.14
N GLY A 10 -53.70 41.07 37.15
CA GLY A 10 -52.85 39.87 37.19
C GLY A 10 -51.38 40.17 36.81
N PRO A 11 -50.38 39.59 37.46
CA PRO A 11 -49.00 39.94 37.26
C PRO A 11 -48.49 39.56 35.89
N GLY A 12 -47.73 40.46 35.25
CA GLY A 12 -47.15 40.39 33.94
C GLY A 12 -46.28 39.15 33.73
N ARG A 13 -46.45 38.48 32.61
CA ARG A 13 -45.61 37.43 32.10
C ARG A 13 -44.18 37.95 31.89
N THR A 14 -43.28 37.64 32.79
CA THR A 14 -41.84 37.89 32.65
C THR A 14 -41.31 37.19 31.36
N GLY A 15 -40.80 38.02 30.46
CA GLY A 15 -40.23 37.56 29.20
C GLY A 15 -39.11 36.53 29.41
N ARG A 16 -39.30 35.39 28.80
CA ARG A 16 -38.33 34.29 28.76
C ARG A 16 -37.08 34.81 28.05
N ARG A 17 -36.04 35.24 28.78
CA ARG A 17 -34.72 35.60 28.24
C ARG A 17 -34.23 34.44 27.41
N LYS A 18 -34.16 34.63 26.08
CA LYS A 18 -33.46 33.71 25.17
C LYS A 18 -32.02 33.64 25.65
N ARG A 19 -31.62 32.50 26.26
CA ARG A 19 -30.21 32.20 26.50
C ARG A 19 -29.50 32.24 25.16
N ALA A 20 -28.60 33.18 24.97
CA ALA A 20 -27.71 33.24 23.85
C ALA A 20 -26.99 31.85 23.75
N ARG A 21 -27.16 31.19 22.64
CA ARG A 21 -26.47 29.91 22.34
C ARG A 21 -24.98 30.24 22.33
N LYS A 22 -24.24 29.88 23.38
CA LYS A 22 -22.80 30.00 23.39
C LYS A 22 -22.30 29.31 22.14
N GLU A 23 -21.71 30.07 21.23
CA GLU A 23 -20.98 29.50 20.09
C GLU A 23 -19.98 28.52 20.67
N ARG A 24 -20.06 27.26 20.22
CA ARG A 24 -19.02 26.26 20.52
C ARG A 24 -17.73 26.83 19.93
N PRO A 25 -16.65 26.92 20.72
CA PRO A 25 -15.38 27.35 20.16
C PRO A 25 -15.08 26.44 18.98
N THR A 26 -14.77 27.01 17.84
CA THR A 26 -14.29 26.30 16.67
C THR A 26 -13.06 25.53 17.14
N PRO A 27 -12.99 24.20 16.99
CA PRO A 27 -11.80 23.47 17.39
C PRO A 27 -10.59 24.13 16.73
N GLU A 28 -9.58 24.49 17.52
CA GLU A 28 -8.32 24.96 16.96
C GLU A 28 -7.86 23.92 15.94
N ARG A 29 -7.76 24.33 14.68
CA ARG A 29 -7.25 23.43 13.64
C ARG A 29 -5.81 23.10 14.00
N PHE A 30 -5.51 21.83 14.11
CA PHE A 30 -4.14 21.37 14.27
C PHE A 30 -3.27 21.97 13.16
N SER A 31 -2.24 22.73 13.53
CA SER A 31 -1.34 23.35 12.58
C SER A 31 -0.46 22.29 11.94
N GLN A 32 -0.44 22.25 10.62
CA GLN A 32 0.37 21.31 9.84
C GLN A 32 1.12 22.06 8.75
N SER A 33 2.29 21.55 8.38
CA SER A 33 2.95 21.95 7.13
C SER A 33 2.03 21.68 5.93
N PRO A 34 2.12 22.47 4.86
CA PRO A 34 1.43 22.15 3.61
C PRO A 34 1.72 20.72 3.18
N TRP A 35 0.76 20.08 2.51
CA TRP A 35 1.00 18.77 1.91
C TRP A 35 2.08 18.89 0.84
N GLY A 36 3.01 17.96 0.85
CA GLY A 36 4.12 17.91 -0.10
C GLY A 36 5.06 16.78 0.25
N GLN A 37 5.62 16.18 -0.78
CA GLN A 37 6.53 15.05 -0.65
C GLN A 37 7.94 15.57 -0.31
N PRO A 38 8.56 15.13 0.80
CA PRO A 38 9.91 15.55 1.14
C PRO A 38 10.95 14.93 0.20
N GLN A 39 12.06 15.65 0.03
CA GLN A 39 13.24 15.18 -0.69
C GLN A 39 14.42 15.12 0.27
N TYR A 40 15.21 14.08 0.15
CA TYR A 40 16.51 14.01 0.82
C TYR A 40 17.52 14.86 0.06
N VAL A 41 18.13 15.79 0.77
CA VAL A 41 19.18 16.69 0.21
C VAL A 41 20.59 16.23 0.57
N ASP A 42 20.70 15.39 1.60
CA ASP A 42 21.96 14.85 2.07
C ASP A 42 22.27 13.51 1.39
N ALA A 43 23.56 13.23 1.20
CA ALA A 43 23.99 11.93 0.72
C ALA A 43 23.60 10.82 1.73
N PRO A 44 23.13 9.64 1.26
CA PRO A 44 22.82 8.53 2.15
C PRO A 44 24.04 8.11 2.97
N THR A 45 23.80 7.72 4.23
CA THR A 45 24.84 7.06 5.03
C THR A 45 25.02 5.63 4.53
N GLU A 46 26.20 5.29 4.05
CA GLU A 46 26.54 3.97 3.55
C GLU A 46 27.09 3.11 4.69
N ALA A 47 26.42 1.97 4.96
CA ALA A 47 26.86 1.02 5.97
C ALA A 47 27.96 0.07 5.47
N LEU A 48 28.12 -0.04 4.15
CA LEU A 48 29.07 -0.90 3.45
C LEU A 48 29.85 -0.08 2.41
N ASP A 49 31.08 -0.46 2.17
CA ASP A 49 31.84 0.03 1.02
C ASP A 49 31.35 -0.63 -0.30
N ALA A 50 31.79 -0.09 -1.42
CA ALA A 50 31.43 -0.59 -2.74
C ALA A 50 31.75 -2.09 -2.93
N GLN A 51 32.88 -2.58 -2.36
CA GLN A 51 33.22 -4.00 -2.42
C GLN A 51 32.24 -4.86 -1.59
N GLY A 52 31.76 -4.36 -0.45
CA GLY A 52 30.75 -5.05 0.36
C GLY A 52 29.43 -5.19 -0.38
N VAL A 53 28.99 -4.14 -1.04
CA VAL A 53 27.77 -4.15 -1.88
C VAL A 53 27.93 -5.13 -3.05
N GLU A 54 29.06 -5.06 -3.76
CA GLU A 54 29.36 -5.94 -4.88
C GLU A 54 29.40 -7.42 -4.47
N ARG A 55 29.99 -7.75 -3.32
CA ARG A 55 29.99 -9.14 -2.80
C ARG A 55 28.59 -9.66 -2.52
N ILE A 56 27.71 -8.85 -1.93
CA ILE A 56 26.32 -9.23 -1.69
C ILE A 56 25.59 -9.40 -3.01
N HIS A 57 25.77 -8.49 -3.96
CA HIS A 57 25.19 -8.58 -5.29
C HIS A 57 25.63 -9.87 -6.01
N ASN A 58 26.94 -10.16 -6.03
CA ASN A 58 27.44 -11.37 -6.64
C ASN A 58 26.90 -12.65 -5.98
N ALA A 59 26.73 -12.67 -4.65
CA ALA A 59 26.09 -13.78 -3.96
C ALA A 59 24.62 -13.95 -4.37
N ALA A 60 23.88 -12.84 -4.54
CA ALA A 60 22.51 -12.90 -5.06
C ALA A 60 22.45 -13.45 -6.49
N MET A 61 23.39 -13.05 -7.36
CA MET A 61 23.49 -13.61 -8.70
C MET A 61 23.81 -15.11 -8.70
N GLN A 62 24.73 -15.56 -7.83
CA GLN A 62 25.01 -16.99 -7.67
C GLN A 62 23.78 -17.77 -7.21
N ILE A 63 22.96 -17.21 -6.30
CA ILE A 63 21.69 -17.83 -5.91
C ILE A 63 20.78 -18.01 -7.13
N LEU A 64 20.65 -16.98 -7.98
CA LEU A 64 19.80 -17.06 -9.18
C LEU A 64 20.34 -18.05 -10.23
N GLU A 65 21.64 -18.11 -10.42
CA GLU A 65 22.29 -18.96 -11.43
C GLU A 65 22.39 -20.43 -11.00
N GLU A 66 22.78 -20.70 -9.74
CA GLU A 66 23.15 -22.03 -9.28
C GLU A 66 22.02 -22.72 -8.50
N ILE A 67 21.26 -21.99 -7.69
CA ILE A 67 20.17 -22.53 -6.86
C ILE A 67 18.84 -22.33 -7.58
N GLY A 68 18.50 -21.10 -7.95
CA GLY A 68 17.25 -20.70 -8.56
C GLY A 68 16.18 -20.29 -7.54
N ILE A 69 15.04 -19.84 -8.05
CA ILE A 69 13.86 -19.43 -7.28
C ILE A 69 12.66 -20.25 -7.74
N ASP A 70 11.85 -20.74 -6.81
CA ASP A 70 10.61 -21.44 -7.10
C ASP A 70 9.50 -20.46 -7.49
N PHE A 71 8.95 -20.63 -8.68
CA PHE A 71 7.77 -19.90 -9.15
C PHE A 71 6.57 -20.87 -9.18
N LEU A 72 5.65 -20.70 -8.23
CA LEU A 72 4.48 -21.57 -8.12
C LEU A 72 3.33 -21.15 -9.06
N HIS A 73 3.65 -20.61 -10.22
CA HIS A 73 2.72 -20.13 -11.23
C HIS A 73 3.18 -20.59 -12.62
N ASP A 74 2.35 -21.39 -13.30
CA ASP A 74 2.72 -22.03 -14.57
C ASP A 74 3.00 -21.00 -15.68
N ASP A 75 2.11 -19.99 -15.83
CA ASP A 75 2.32 -18.94 -16.84
C ASP A 75 3.57 -18.11 -16.56
N ALA A 76 3.90 -17.86 -15.30
CA ALA A 76 5.13 -17.15 -14.93
C ALA A 76 6.37 -17.96 -15.37
N ARG A 77 6.37 -19.28 -15.14
CA ARG A 77 7.46 -20.15 -15.59
C ARG A 77 7.56 -20.19 -17.12
N GLU A 78 6.43 -20.21 -17.82
CA GLU A 78 6.42 -20.21 -19.27
C GLU A 78 6.99 -18.87 -19.84
N ILE A 79 6.62 -17.73 -19.27
CA ILE A 79 7.20 -16.43 -19.65
C ILE A 79 8.71 -16.43 -19.43
N LEU A 80 9.17 -16.88 -18.25
CA LEU A 80 10.60 -16.97 -17.93
C LEU A 80 11.35 -17.93 -18.83
N LYS A 81 10.74 -19.07 -19.20
CA LYS A 81 11.30 -20.04 -20.15
C LYS A 81 11.48 -19.44 -21.54
N GLN A 82 10.48 -18.70 -22.02
CA GLN A 82 10.53 -18.01 -23.32
C GLN A 82 11.60 -16.91 -23.36
N ALA A 83 11.87 -16.29 -22.21
CA ALA A 83 12.93 -15.29 -22.06
C ALA A 83 14.34 -15.92 -21.98
N GLY A 84 14.46 -17.25 -21.92
CA GLY A 84 15.74 -17.95 -21.89
C GLY A 84 16.21 -18.39 -20.51
N CYS A 85 15.34 -18.31 -19.47
CA CYS A 85 15.66 -18.90 -18.18
C CYS A 85 15.67 -20.43 -18.24
N GLU A 86 16.47 -21.07 -17.38
CA GLU A 86 16.43 -22.52 -17.20
C GLU A 86 15.21 -22.90 -16.37
N VAL A 87 14.20 -23.50 -17.02
CA VAL A 87 12.98 -24.01 -16.40
C VAL A 87 12.86 -25.50 -16.70
N ARG A 88 12.70 -26.30 -15.65
CA ARG A 88 12.51 -27.75 -15.78
C ARG A 88 11.04 -28.09 -15.62
N ASP A 89 10.54 -29.03 -16.40
CA ASP A 89 9.14 -29.44 -16.36
C ASP A 89 8.78 -30.21 -15.07
N ASP A 90 9.77 -30.78 -14.38
CA ASP A 90 9.63 -31.55 -13.15
C ASP A 90 9.84 -30.74 -11.86
N SER A 91 10.08 -29.44 -11.97
CA SER A 91 10.40 -28.55 -10.83
C SER A 91 9.80 -27.15 -10.98
N PRO A 92 9.32 -26.51 -9.92
CA PRO A 92 8.93 -25.11 -9.96
C PRO A 92 10.13 -24.16 -10.03
N THR A 93 11.34 -24.66 -9.91
CA THR A 93 12.57 -23.86 -9.79
C THR A 93 12.99 -23.31 -11.13
N VAL A 94 13.23 -22.01 -11.15
CA VAL A 94 13.75 -21.26 -12.31
C VAL A 94 15.12 -20.73 -11.98
N ARG A 95 16.10 -20.98 -12.85
CA ARG A 95 17.42 -20.37 -12.79
C ARG A 95 17.57 -19.31 -13.85
N MET A 96 18.26 -18.23 -13.50
CA MET A 96 18.37 -17.05 -14.34
C MET A 96 19.83 -16.67 -14.51
N ASP A 97 20.26 -16.52 -15.77
CA ASP A 97 21.58 -15.97 -16.08
C ASP A 97 21.68 -14.51 -15.63
N ARG A 98 22.81 -14.10 -15.02
CA ARG A 98 23.01 -12.75 -14.52
C ARG A 98 22.91 -11.68 -15.61
N GLY A 99 23.31 -11.99 -16.84
CA GLY A 99 23.19 -11.07 -17.98
C GLY A 99 21.73 -10.75 -18.28
N LEU A 100 20.86 -11.78 -18.30
CA LEU A 100 19.42 -11.61 -18.44
C LEU A 100 18.85 -10.82 -17.27
N VAL A 101 19.21 -11.15 -16.04
CA VAL A 101 18.73 -10.45 -14.85
C VAL A 101 19.05 -8.96 -14.93
N MET A 102 20.29 -8.61 -15.23
CA MET A 102 20.72 -7.21 -15.33
C MET A 102 20.06 -6.48 -16.49
N GLN A 103 19.85 -7.15 -17.63
CA GLN A 103 19.16 -6.60 -18.78
C GLN A 103 17.69 -6.25 -18.45
N GLU A 104 16.97 -7.17 -17.82
CA GLU A 104 15.56 -6.96 -17.49
C GLU A 104 15.38 -5.94 -16.38
N VAL A 105 16.17 -6.01 -15.32
CA VAL A 105 16.14 -5.03 -14.22
C VAL A 105 16.42 -3.61 -14.70
N ALA A 106 17.31 -3.44 -15.70
CA ALA A 106 17.61 -2.13 -16.27
C ALA A 106 16.42 -1.48 -17.00
N LYS A 107 15.37 -2.24 -17.36
CA LYS A 107 14.13 -1.69 -17.94
C LYS A 107 13.23 -1.03 -16.88
N ALA A 108 13.36 -1.44 -15.61
CA ALA A 108 12.55 -0.88 -14.54
C ALA A 108 12.88 0.62 -14.36
N PRO A 109 11.88 1.52 -14.37
CA PRO A 109 12.12 2.94 -14.26
C PRO A 109 12.63 3.30 -12.85
N HIS A 110 13.69 4.10 -12.75
CA HIS A 110 14.23 4.60 -11.50
C HIS A 110 13.38 5.73 -10.89
N ARG A 111 12.39 6.23 -11.63
CA ARG A 111 11.46 7.26 -11.21
C ARG A 111 10.06 6.95 -11.74
N ILE A 112 9.10 6.84 -10.85
CA ILE A 112 7.70 6.53 -11.18
C ILE A 112 6.81 7.63 -10.62
N VAL A 113 5.95 8.21 -11.46
CA VAL A 113 4.94 9.18 -11.02
C VAL A 113 3.61 8.45 -10.83
N MET A 114 3.17 8.36 -9.59
CA MET A 114 1.89 7.79 -9.23
C MET A 114 0.80 8.85 -9.32
N THR A 115 -0.23 8.61 -10.11
CA THR A 115 -1.32 9.56 -10.36
C THR A 115 -2.61 9.09 -9.71
N PRO A 116 -2.90 9.46 -8.46
CA PRO A 116 -4.16 9.14 -7.79
C PRO A 116 -5.33 9.90 -8.42
N ARG A 117 -6.55 9.61 -7.97
CA ARG A 117 -7.77 10.29 -8.44
C ARG A 117 -7.69 11.82 -8.32
N ASN A 118 -7.13 12.33 -7.23
CA ASN A 118 -6.82 13.75 -7.09
C ASN A 118 -5.38 14.01 -7.57
N LYS A 119 -5.23 14.67 -8.72
CA LYS A 119 -3.92 14.98 -9.31
C LYS A 119 -3.03 15.88 -8.43
N GLU A 120 -3.62 16.66 -7.52
CA GLU A 120 -2.84 17.44 -6.54
C GLU A 120 -2.11 16.54 -5.52
N ARG A 121 -2.40 15.26 -5.51
CA ARG A 121 -1.81 14.23 -4.65
C ARG A 121 -0.85 13.31 -5.41
N GLU A 122 -0.38 13.71 -6.57
CA GLU A 122 0.65 12.95 -7.30
C GLU A 122 1.88 12.74 -6.43
N LEU A 123 2.47 11.54 -6.55
CA LEU A 123 3.65 11.13 -5.77
C LEU A 123 4.72 10.63 -6.71
N VAL A 124 5.97 10.93 -6.38
CA VAL A 124 7.14 10.36 -7.03
C VAL A 124 7.69 9.24 -6.16
N PHE A 125 7.83 8.06 -6.73
CA PHE A 125 8.59 6.95 -6.15
C PHE A 125 9.93 6.84 -6.87
N GLY A 126 11.00 6.78 -6.10
CA GLY A 126 12.38 6.75 -6.60
C GLY A 126 13.12 8.07 -6.40
N GLU A 127 14.36 8.12 -6.88
CA GLU A 127 15.29 9.22 -6.70
C GLU A 127 15.46 9.59 -5.20
N ALA A 128 15.46 10.89 -4.90
CA ALA A 128 15.59 11.39 -3.53
C ALA A 128 14.24 11.66 -2.82
N TYR A 129 13.12 11.23 -3.40
CA TYR A 129 11.79 11.46 -2.81
C TYR A 129 11.47 10.43 -1.73
N ALA A 130 10.90 10.92 -0.62
CA ALA A 130 10.34 10.05 0.42
C ALA A 130 8.82 10.16 0.45
N ALA A 131 8.15 9.04 0.62
CA ALA A 131 6.70 8.96 0.80
C ALA A 131 6.38 8.18 2.08
N PHE A 132 5.47 8.70 2.90
CA PHE A 132 5.07 8.10 4.16
C PHE A 132 3.62 7.64 4.10
N CYS A 133 3.32 6.51 4.74
CA CYS A 133 1.98 6.00 4.93
C CYS A 133 1.75 5.54 6.37
N GLN A 134 0.51 5.24 6.70
CA GLN A 134 0.20 4.58 7.96
C GLN A 134 0.65 3.11 7.93
N VAL A 135 0.75 2.50 9.12
CA VAL A 135 0.96 1.06 9.29
C VAL A 135 -0.16 0.26 8.61
N SER A 136 0.16 -0.90 8.05
CA SER A 136 -0.78 -1.78 7.35
C SER A 136 -1.04 -3.08 8.09
N SER A 137 -2.30 -3.52 8.01
CA SER A 137 -2.79 -4.85 8.38
C SER A 137 -2.56 -5.31 9.84
N PRO A 138 -2.52 -4.41 10.86
CA PRO A 138 -2.57 -4.89 12.23
C PRO A 138 -3.97 -5.47 12.51
N PRO A 139 -4.06 -6.61 13.21
CA PRO A 139 -5.36 -7.22 13.56
C PRO A 139 -6.08 -6.48 14.69
N ASN A 140 -5.37 -5.63 15.43
CA ASN A 140 -5.89 -4.92 16.58
C ASN A 140 -5.70 -3.42 16.44
N VAL A 141 -6.64 -2.67 17.03
CA VAL A 141 -6.60 -1.23 17.21
C VAL A 141 -6.52 -0.90 18.70
N SER A 142 -5.96 0.25 19.04
CA SER A 142 -5.93 0.76 20.41
C SER A 142 -6.27 2.25 20.43
N ASP A 143 -7.11 2.65 21.38
CA ASP A 143 -7.39 4.07 21.68
C ASP A 143 -7.44 4.29 23.21
N LEU A 144 -7.46 5.56 23.63
CA LEU A 144 -7.41 5.93 25.04
C LEU A 144 -8.69 5.56 25.80
N ASP A 145 -9.84 5.50 25.11
CA ASP A 145 -11.15 5.29 25.74
C ASP A 145 -11.46 3.81 25.96
N ARG A 146 -11.07 2.97 24.98
CA ARG A 146 -11.47 1.55 24.91
C ARG A 146 -10.30 0.58 24.99
N GLY A 147 -9.06 1.09 25.01
CA GLY A 147 -7.87 0.26 25.04
C GLY A 147 -7.68 -0.56 23.76
N ARG A 148 -6.89 -1.65 23.88
CA ARG A 148 -6.62 -2.57 22.76
C ARG A 148 -7.79 -3.51 22.53
N ARG A 149 -8.20 -3.62 21.28
CA ARG A 149 -9.29 -4.51 20.81
C ARG A 149 -9.08 -4.95 19.39
N VAL A 150 -9.83 -5.96 18.97
CA VAL A 150 -9.90 -6.40 17.56
C VAL A 150 -10.49 -5.27 16.71
N GLY A 151 -9.92 -5.06 15.53
CA GLY A 151 -10.39 -4.05 14.58
C GLY A 151 -11.73 -4.39 13.96
N ASN A 152 -12.48 -3.35 13.60
CA ASN A 152 -13.74 -3.43 12.87
C ASN A 152 -13.81 -2.35 11.78
N ARG A 153 -14.87 -2.37 10.94
CA ARG A 153 -15.03 -1.40 9.84
C ARG A 153 -15.08 0.05 10.34
N THR A 154 -15.70 0.32 11.49
CA THR A 154 -15.75 1.68 12.04
C THR A 154 -14.36 2.18 12.42
N ASP A 155 -13.54 1.35 13.06
CA ASP A 155 -12.16 1.66 13.38
C ASP A 155 -11.33 1.88 12.11
N TYR A 156 -11.51 1.02 11.12
CA TYR A 156 -10.89 1.12 9.78
C TYR A 156 -11.19 2.48 9.12
N GLN A 157 -12.47 2.86 9.04
CA GLN A 157 -12.92 4.13 8.48
C GLN A 157 -12.37 5.34 9.26
N ASN A 158 -12.31 5.27 10.59
CA ASN A 158 -11.76 6.33 11.41
C ASN A 158 -10.26 6.52 11.17
N LEU A 159 -9.50 5.44 11.02
CA LEU A 159 -8.07 5.49 10.70
C LEU A 159 -7.82 5.99 9.27
N LEU A 160 -8.68 5.68 8.30
CA LEU A 160 -8.62 6.28 6.95
C LEU A 160 -8.86 7.80 7.00
N LYS A 161 -9.84 8.26 7.78
CA LYS A 161 -10.09 9.71 7.97
C LYS A 161 -8.89 10.40 8.62
N LEU A 162 -8.23 9.75 9.57
CA LEU A 162 -6.98 10.27 10.15
C LEU A 162 -5.88 10.31 9.10
N THR A 163 -5.69 9.25 8.30
CA THR A 163 -4.72 9.22 7.19
C THR A 163 -4.99 10.37 6.22
N GLN A 164 -6.24 10.64 5.87
CA GLN A 164 -6.62 11.76 5.02
C GLN A 164 -6.31 13.10 5.66
N SER A 165 -6.51 13.24 6.98
CA SER A 165 -6.35 14.51 7.68
C SER A 165 -4.90 14.94 7.88
N PHE A 166 -3.94 14.01 7.85
CA PHE A 166 -2.52 14.30 8.06
C PHE A 166 -1.77 14.54 6.75
N ASN A 167 -1.21 15.74 6.61
CA ASN A 167 -0.43 16.11 5.42
C ASN A 167 0.92 15.38 5.30
N CYS A 168 1.45 14.86 6.40
CA CYS A 168 2.66 14.03 6.41
C CYS A 168 2.45 12.58 5.96
N LEU A 169 1.20 12.14 5.81
CA LEU A 169 0.87 10.83 5.23
C LEU A 169 0.48 11.04 3.76
N HIS A 170 1.23 10.45 2.85
CA HIS A 170 1.11 10.72 1.42
C HIS A 170 0.18 9.74 0.72
N PHE A 171 0.09 8.50 1.20
CA PHE A 171 -0.70 7.45 0.58
C PHE A 171 -1.26 6.47 1.62
N VAL A 172 -2.20 5.63 1.20
CA VAL A 172 -2.75 4.55 2.02
C VAL A 172 -1.94 3.29 1.75
N GLY A 173 -1.13 2.87 2.72
CA GLY A 173 -0.20 1.75 2.56
C GLY A 173 -0.83 0.35 2.68
N GLY A 174 -2.14 0.26 2.80
CA GLY A 174 -2.93 -0.96 3.02
C GLY A 174 -4.00 -0.73 4.08
N TYR A 175 -4.56 -1.78 4.65
CA TYR A 175 -5.60 -1.65 5.69
C TYR A 175 -4.99 -1.07 6.98
N PRO A 176 -5.39 0.12 7.44
CA PRO A 176 -4.86 0.69 8.69
C PRO A 176 -5.17 -0.14 9.93
N VAL A 177 -6.20 -0.96 9.86
CA VAL A 177 -6.52 -2.07 10.77
C VAL A 177 -7.36 -3.08 10.01
N GLU A 178 -7.24 -4.36 10.33
CA GLU A 178 -8.06 -5.40 9.71
C GLU A 178 -9.51 -5.33 10.22
N PRO A 179 -10.52 -5.06 9.35
CA PRO A 179 -11.92 -5.04 9.75
C PRO A 179 -12.49 -6.46 9.78
N VAL A 180 -12.27 -7.18 10.89
CA VAL A 180 -12.63 -8.59 11.00
C VAL A 180 -14.14 -8.87 11.08
N ASP A 181 -14.93 -7.84 11.29
CA ASP A 181 -16.40 -7.88 11.24
C ASP A 181 -16.94 -7.98 9.82
N LEU A 182 -16.15 -7.71 8.80
CA LEU A 182 -16.50 -7.91 7.40
C LEU A 182 -16.18 -9.34 6.95
N HIS A 183 -17.11 -9.93 6.20
CA HIS A 183 -16.90 -11.28 5.67
C HIS A 183 -15.72 -11.31 4.69
N PRO A 184 -14.79 -12.29 4.77
CA PRO A 184 -13.57 -12.33 3.96
C PRO A 184 -13.79 -12.27 2.44
N SER A 185 -14.92 -12.80 1.93
CA SER A 185 -15.23 -12.82 0.49
C SER A 185 -15.53 -11.43 -0.10
N VAL A 186 -16.03 -10.48 0.70
CA VAL A 186 -16.41 -9.14 0.24
C VAL A 186 -15.58 -8.02 0.92
N ARG A 187 -14.76 -8.38 1.89
CA ARG A 187 -13.97 -7.42 2.66
C ARG A 187 -13.13 -6.49 1.77
N HIS A 188 -12.52 -7.03 0.73
CA HIS A 188 -11.70 -6.23 -0.19
C HIS A 188 -12.51 -5.16 -0.91
N LEU A 189 -13.76 -5.44 -1.30
CA LEU A 189 -14.65 -4.47 -1.92
C LEU A 189 -15.02 -3.35 -0.97
N ASP A 190 -15.49 -3.70 0.24
CA ASP A 190 -15.87 -2.73 1.27
C ASP A 190 -14.69 -1.86 1.70
N CYS A 191 -13.51 -2.47 1.89
CA CYS A 191 -12.30 -1.75 2.29
C CYS A 191 -11.83 -0.78 1.21
N LEU A 192 -11.80 -1.21 -0.05
CA LEU A 192 -11.37 -0.34 -1.14
C LEU A 192 -12.42 0.75 -1.41
N PHE A 193 -13.71 0.46 -1.29
CA PHE A 193 -14.76 1.47 -1.35
C PHE A 193 -14.56 2.56 -0.28
N ASP A 194 -14.29 2.15 0.96
CA ASP A 194 -14.01 3.08 2.06
C ASP A 194 -12.72 3.90 1.78
N MET A 195 -11.65 3.29 1.23
CA MET A 195 -10.44 4.01 0.80
C MET A 195 -10.77 5.07 -0.27
N LEU A 196 -11.48 4.69 -1.33
CA LEU A 196 -11.80 5.58 -2.44
C LEU A 196 -12.78 6.71 -2.07
N THR A 197 -13.62 6.52 -1.05
CA THR A 197 -14.61 7.51 -0.63
C THR A 197 -14.16 8.41 0.52
N LEU A 198 -13.27 7.90 1.39
CA LEU A 198 -12.82 8.62 2.59
C LEU A 198 -11.46 9.29 2.45
N THR A 199 -10.71 9.01 1.37
CA THR A 199 -9.43 9.65 1.06
C THR A 199 -9.31 9.96 -0.43
N ASP A 200 -8.54 10.99 -0.78
CA ASP A 200 -8.18 11.35 -2.14
C ASP A 200 -6.71 11.00 -2.48
N LYS A 201 -6.04 10.32 -1.54
CA LYS A 201 -4.65 9.87 -1.66
C LYS A 201 -4.54 8.60 -2.49
N LEU A 202 -3.32 8.27 -2.89
CA LEU A 202 -3.00 7.01 -3.57
C LEU A 202 -3.43 5.82 -2.72
N VAL A 203 -4.07 4.83 -3.34
CA VAL A 203 -4.60 3.63 -2.68
C VAL A 203 -3.79 2.38 -2.99
N HIS A 204 -3.83 1.45 -2.07
CA HIS A 204 -3.23 0.13 -2.16
C HIS A 204 -4.30 -0.94 -2.34
N ALA A 205 -4.00 -2.00 -3.11
CA ALA A 205 -4.80 -3.22 -3.15
C ALA A 205 -3.91 -4.45 -2.96
N TYR A 206 -4.44 -5.47 -2.28
CA TYR A 206 -3.70 -6.70 -2.02
C TYR A 206 -3.72 -7.62 -3.24
N SER A 207 -2.53 -8.10 -3.65
CA SER A 207 -2.34 -9.12 -4.68
C SER A 207 -2.59 -10.52 -4.08
N LEU A 208 -3.85 -10.88 -3.90
CA LEU A 208 -4.27 -12.14 -3.28
C LEU A 208 -5.27 -12.90 -4.18
N GLY A 209 -4.82 -13.19 -5.41
CA GLY A 209 -5.58 -13.92 -6.42
C GLY A 209 -6.35 -13.02 -7.38
N VAL A 210 -6.86 -13.63 -8.43
CA VAL A 210 -7.47 -12.98 -9.62
C VAL A 210 -8.58 -12.00 -9.24
N GLU A 211 -9.61 -12.51 -8.54
CA GLU A 211 -10.84 -11.76 -8.25
C GLU A 211 -10.56 -10.43 -7.53
N ARG A 212 -9.73 -10.46 -6.48
CA ARG A 212 -9.43 -9.26 -5.70
C ARG A 212 -8.68 -8.19 -6.47
N VAL A 213 -7.80 -8.59 -7.36
CA VAL A 213 -7.01 -7.66 -8.18
C VAL A 213 -7.85 -7.06 -9.29
N GLU A 214 -8.66 -7.87 -9.98
CA GLU A 214 -9.56 -7.39 -11.02
C GLU A 214 -10.63 -6.44 -10.44
N ASP A 215 -11.23 -6.79 -9.31
CA ASP A 215 -12.17 -5.92 -8.60
C ASP A 215 -11.51 -4.60 -8.22
N ALA A 216 -10.27 -4.65 -7.70
CA ALA A 216 -9.55 -3.45 -7.29
C ALA A 216 -9.25 -2.53 -8.48
N MET A 217 -8.75 -3.07 -9.60
CA MET A 217 -8.52 -2.30 -10.81
C MET A 217 -9.81 -1.70 -11.35
N ALA A 218 -10.90 -2.46 -11.38
CA ALA A 218 -12.21 -1.98 -11.83
C ALA A 218 -12.73 -0.84 -10.93
N MET A 219 -12.63 -0.98 -9.61
CA MET A 219 -13.09 0.04 -8.67
C MET A 219 -12.27 1.34 -8.78
N VAL A 220 -10.94 1.25 -8.90
CA VAL A 220 -10.07 2.43 -9.08
C VAL A 220 -10.37 3.11 -10.43
N ARG A 221 -10.54 2.34 -11.49
CA ARG A 221 -10.90 2.83 -12.81
C ARG A 221 -12.24 3.59 -12.79
N ILE A 222 -13.28 3.00 -12.19
CA ILE A 222 -14.60 3.63 -12.03
C ILE A 222 -14.49 4.93 -11.21
N ALA A 223 -13.79 4.89 -10.09
CA ALA A 223 -13.62 6.05 -9.22
C ALA A 223 -12.85 7.20 -9.90
N ALA A 224 -11.96 6.89 -10.83
CA ALA A 224 -11.22 7.86 -11.63
C ALA A 224 -11.97 8.31 -12.90
N GLY A 225 -13.09 7.68 -13.26
CA GLY A 225 -13.85 7.97 -14.49
C GLY A 225 -13.10 7.59 -15.77
N LEU A 226 -12.34 6.50 -15.74
CA LEU A 226 -11.46 6.06 -16.83
C LEU A 226 -11.97 4.80 -17.50
N ASP A 227 -11.65 4.63 -18.78
CA ASP A 227 -11.68 3.35 -19.47
C ASP A 227 -10.38 2.56 -19.25
N GLU A 228 -10.26 1.39 -19.87
CA GLU A 228 -9.07 0.54 -19.71
C GLU A 228 -7.80 1.19 -20.25
N ALA A 229 -7.89 1.85 -21.40
CA ALA A 229 -6.75 2.53 -22.01
C ALA A 229 -6.26 3.69 -21.13
N GLY A 230 -7.17 4.55 -20.66
CA GLY A 230 -6.84 5.66 -19.77
C GLY A 230 -6.34 5.21 -18.39
N PHE A 231 -6.74 4.00 -17.94
CA PHE A 231 -6.20 3.44 -16.71
C PHE A 231 -4.74 2.99 -16.87
N ALA A 232 -4.41 2.38 -18.01
CA ALA A 232 -3.06 1.90 -18.31
C ALA A 232 -2.05 3.01 -18.68
N GLU A 233 -2.50 4.25 -18.96
CA GLU A 233 -1.63 5.37 -19.28
C GLU A 233 -0.68 5.78 -18.15
N ALA A 234 -1.10 5.58 -16.88
CA ALA A 234 -0.33 5.97 -15.72
C ALA A 234 -0.62 5.07 -14.52
N PRO A 235 0.37 4.83 -13.62
CA PRO A 235 0.13 4.09 -12.38
C PRO A 235 -0.81 4.88 -11.45
N ARG A 236 -1.92 4.26 -11.03
CA ARG A 236 -2.98 4.88 -10.22
C ARG A 236 -3.22 4.20 -8.90
N MET A 237 -2.67 3.02 -8.74
CA MET A 237 -2.69 2.20 -7.55
C MET A 237 -1.41 1.37 -7.48
N PHE A 238 -1.18 0.74 -6.36
CA PHE A 238 -0.05 -0.16 -6.20
C PHE A 238 -0.41 -1.37 -5.36
N THR A 239 0.42 -2.38 -5.44
CA THR A 239 0.40 -3.54 -4.55
C THR A 239 1.77 -3.82 -3.99
N ASN A 240 1.81 -4.52 -2.85
CA ASN A 240 3.01 -5.17 -2.36
C ASN A 240 2.87 -6.67 -2.56
N ILE A 241 3.92 -7.31 -3.07
CA ILE A 241 4.05 -8.76 -3.06
C ILE A 241 5.21 -9.18 -2.16
N ASN A 242 5.01 -10.25 -1.41
CA ASN A 242 6.04 -10.86 -0.60
C ASN A 242 6.47 -12.17 -1.24
N SER A 243 7.76 -12.48 -1.21
CA SER A 243 8.19 -13.85 -1.46
C SER A 243 7.79 -14.74 -0.28
N SER A 244 7.48 -16.01 -0.56
CA SER A 244 7.32 -17.05 0.45
C SER A 244 8.69 -17.60 0.81
N SER A 245 9.56 -16.75 1.39
CA SER A 245 10.96 -17.07 1.70
C SER A 245 11.11 -18.39 2.50
N PRO A 246 12.13 -19.21 2.23
CA PRO A 246 13.23 -18.92 1.31
C PRO A 246 12.94 -19.26 -0.15
N LEU A 247 13.41 -18.41 -1.05
CA LEU A 247 13.59 -18.66 -2.48
C LEU A 247 12.31 -19.11 -3.22
N LYS A 248 11.16 -18.49 -2.91
CA LYS A 248 9.89 -18.91 -3.47
C LYS A 248 8.94 -17.73 -3.68
N HIS A 249 8.21 -17.76 -4.80
CA HIS A 249 7.06 -16.90 -5.08
C HIS A 249 5.79 -17.73 -5.26
N ASP A 250 4.74 -17.41 -4.52
CA ASP A 250 3.47 -18.15 -4.55
C ASP A 250 2.55 -17.70 -5.69
N TRP A 251 1.60 -18.56 -6.03
CA TRP A 251 0.66 -18.33 -7.12
C TRP A 251 -0.19 -17.07 -6.93
N PRO A 252 -0.85 -16.85 -5.78
CA PRO A 252 -1.80 -15.73 -5.66
C PRO A 252 -1.15 -14.35 -5.83
N MET A 253 0.07 -14.19 -5.28
CA MET A 253 0.79 -12.93 -5.38
C MET A 253 1.38 -12.70 -6.77
N LEU A 254 1.91 -13.75 -7.41
CA LEU A 254 2.41 -13.64 -8.78
C LEU A 254 1.29 -13.32 -9.77
N ASP A 255 0.15 -14.01 -9.71
CA ASP A 255 -0.96 -13.77 -10.62
C ASP A 255 -1.44 -12.31 -10.55
N GLY A 256 -1.66 -11.81 -9.36
CA GLY A 256 -2.09 -10.43 -9.19
C GLY A 256 -1.04 -9.40 -9.61
N ALA A 257 0.25 -9.66 -9.32
CA ALA A 257 1.35 -8.78 -9.73
C ALA A 257 1.47 -8.70 -11.26
N MET A 258 1.40 -9.84 -11.95
CA MET A 258 1.44 -9.90 -13.43
C MET A 258 0.26 -9.15 -14.06
N ARG A 259 -0.96 -9.26 -13.49
CA ARG A 259 -2.13 -8.50 -13.96
C ARG A 259 -1.96 -7.00 -13.79
N LEU A 260 -1.48 -6.56 -12.64
CA LEU A 260 -1.20 -5.15 -12.37
C LEU A 260 -0.09 -4.61 -13.28
N ALA A 261 1.00 -5.35 -13.46
CA ALA A 261 2.08 -4.97 -14.37
C ALA A 261 1.60 -4.82 -15.82
N LYS A 262 0.76 -5.73 -16.33
CA LYS A 262 0.13 -5.63 -17.66
C LYS A 262 -0.72 -4.38 -17.83
N GLN A 263 -1.25 -3.83 -16.75
CA GLN A 263 -2.01 -2.58 -16.73
C GLN A 263 -1.18 -1.37 -16.31
N ASN A 264 0.17 -1.47 -16.38
CA ASN A 264 1.10 -0.40 -16.00
C ASN A 264 0.90 0.11 -14.55
N GLN A 265 0.49 -0.78 -13.63
CA GLN A 265 0.34 -0.42 -12.23
C GLN A 265 1.57 -0.85 -11.43
N LEU A 266 1.90 -0.11 -10.38
CA LEU A 266 3.11 -0.33 -9.59
C LEU A 266 3.00 -1.59 -8.72
N VAL A 267 4.02 -2.43 -8.81
CA VAL A 267 4.25 -3.58 -7.91
C VAL A 267 5.50 -3.33 -7.09
N ILE A 268 5.38 -3.38 -5.77
CA ILE A 268 6.49 -3.27 -4.83
C ILE A 268 6.83 -4.68 -4.34
N VAL A 269 8.04 -5.14 -4.58
CA VAL A 269 8.51 -6.47 -4.17
C VAL A 269 9.18 -6.36 -2.81
N THR A 270 8.58 -7.00 -1.80
CA THR A 270 9.03 -6.93 -0.40
C THR A 270 9.20 -8.33 0.20
N PRO A 271 10.31 -9.01 -0.03
CA PRO A 271 10.55 -10.35 0.52
C PRO A 271 10.48 -10.38 2.04
N PHE A 272 9.93 -11.45 2.58
CA PHE A 272 9.81 -11.65 4.02
C PHE A 272 10.93 -12.54 4.53
N THR A 273 12.17 -12.01 4.55
CA THR A 273 13.40 -12.73 4.86
C THR A 273 13.83 -12.55 6.31
N LEU A 274 13.21 -13.27 7.24
CA LEU A 274 13.61 -13.26 8.65
C LEU A 274 14.94 -13.99 8.84
N ALA A 275 15.99 -13.24 9.23
CA ALA A 275 17.30 -13.80 9.50
C ALA A 275 17.25 -14.91 10.58
N GLY A 276 17.80 -16.08 10.26
CA GLY A 276 17.81 -17.25 11.13
C GLY A 276 16.52 -18.08 11.15
N ALA A 277 15.46 -17.63 10.46
CA ALA A 277 14.21 -18.39 10.34
C ALA A 277 13.85 -18.70 8.88
N MET A 278 13.81 -17.69 8.02
CA MET A 278 13.46 -17.79 6.59
C MET A 278 14.63 -17.40 5.68
N ALA A 279 15.74 -16.99 6.27
CA ALA A 279 16.97 -16.61 5.59
C ALA A 279 18.17 -16.99 6.46
N PRO A 280 19.40 -16.94 5.91
CA PRO A 280 20.62 -17.15 6.69
C PRO A 280 20.68 -16.23 7.92
N ILE A 281 21.35 -16.69 8.98
CA ILE A 281 21.48 -15.95 10.24
C ILE A 281 22.33 -14.68 10.08
N THR A 282 23.25 -14.67 9.13
CA THR A 282 24.10 -13.49 8.85
C THR A 282 23.32 -12.45 8.05
N LEU A 283 23.47 -11.16 8.40
CA LEU A 283 22.80 -10.08 7.66
C LEU A 283 23.19 -10.06 6.18
N ALA A 284 24.47 -10.27 5.86
CA ALA A 284 24.92 -10.32 4.46
C ALA A 284 24.24 -11.46 3.68
N GLY A 285 24.12 -12.66 4.27
CA GLY A 285 23.43 -13.78 3.64
C GLY A 285 21.93 -13.54 3.50
N ALA A 286 21.27 -12.95 4.51
CA ALA A 286 19.86 -12.58 4.45
C ALA A 286 19.60 -11.53 3.35
N ILE A 287 20.45 -10.50 3.24
CA ILE A 287 20.34 -9.48 2.20
C ILE A 287 20.59 -10.08 0.82
N ALA A 288 21.57 -10.97 0.66
CA ALA A 288 21.83 -11.65 -0.62
C ALA A 288 20.61 -12.46 -1.08
N GLN A 289 19.99 -13.24 -0.18
CA GLN A 289 18.75 -13.98 -0.47
C GLN A 289 17.61 -13.04 -0.83
N GLN A 290 17.37 -12.00 -0.02
CA GLN A 290 16.33 -11.00 -0.28
C GLN A 290 16.53 -10.34 -1.66
N THR A 291 17.77 -10.00 -1.99
CA THR A 291 18.11 -9.40 -3.29
C THR A 291 17.79 -10.36 -4.43
N ALA A 292 18.15 -11.64 -4.31
CA ALA A 292 17.84 -12.64 -5.32
C ALA A 292 16.32 -12.79 -5.53
N GLU A 293 15.55 -12.90 -4.45
CA GLU A 293 14.07 -12.98 -4.51
C GLU A 293 13.45 -11.74 -5.16
N CYS A 294 13.93 -10.52 -4.82
CA CYS A 294 13.48 -9.29 -5.47
C CYS A 294 13.79 -9.27 -6.97
N LEU A 295 15.04 -9.54 -7.33
CA LEU A 295 15.49 -9.49 -8.73
C LEU A 295 14.72 -10.48 -9.59
N ALA A 296 14.48 -11.71 -9.10
CA ALA A 296 13.70 -12.72 -9.82
C ALA A 296 12.26 -12.24 -10.12
N ALA A 297 11.59 -11.62 -9.15
CA ALA A 297 10.26 -11.06 -9.36
C ALA A 297 10.29 -9.87 -10.33
N ILE A 298 11.29 -8.98 -10.22
CA ILE A 298 11.43 -7.84 -11.13
C ILE A 298 11.66 -8.32 -12.56
N VAL A 299 12.51 -9.34 -12.78
CA VAL A 299 12.69 -9.92 -14.12
C VAL A 299 11.36 -10.36 -14.72
N LEU A 300 10.55 -11.13 -13.99
CA LEU A 300 9.23 -11.57 -14.45
C LEU A 300 8.31 -10.38 -14.81
N LEU A 301 8.34 -9.32 -14.02
CA LEU A 301 7.44 -8.16 -14.21
C LEU A 301 7.90 -7.22 -15.33
N GLN A 302 9.13 -7.33 -15.81
CA GLN A 302 9.66 -6.56 -16.94
C GLN A 302 9.55 -7.31 -18.28
N LEU A 303 9.31 -8.62 -18.26
CA LEU A 303 9.04 -9.47 -19.42
C LEU A 303 7.57 -9.35 -19.86
#